data_8037bf2c4f78b5975153f60ae0face9d
#
_entry.id   8037bf2c4f78b5975153f60ae0face9d
#
_cell.length_a   1.000
_cell.length_b   1.000
_cell.length_c   1.000
_cell.angle_alpha   90.00
_cell.angle_beta   90.00
_cell.angle_gamma   90.00
#
_symmetry.space_group_name_H-M   'P 1'
#
loop_
_entity.id
_entity.type
_entity.pdbx_description
1 polymer ?
#
loop_
_entity_poly.entity_id
_entity_poly.type
_entity_poly.pdbx_seq_one_letter_code
_entity_poly.pdbx_strand_id
1 'polypeptide(L)'
;IMANISQKIVYNLRRDMKEKMQRLPIEYYDMHSNGDIMSRAVNDMDNIGGTLQQSLAQLVTSVVTFIGVFFMMLSISWKMTLIACVTIPLSLFIVMVIAPKSQKHFAAQQKSLGILNNQVEENYAGHTVLKTFNKEDDMIEQFEEENERYYQASWKAQFISGLIMPFMNLIKNIGDVFFSIAVGFAVAHKTM
;
A
#
# COMPACT_ATOMS: atom_id res chain seq x y z
N ILE A 1 26.59 2.93 -7.47
CA ILE A 1 25.84 3.63 -8.53
C ILE A 1 24.50 4.10 -7.97
N MET A 2 23.67 3.23 -7.38
CA MET A 2 22.33 3.60 -6.84
C MET A 2 22.40 4.65 -5.73
N ALA A 3 23.33 4.53 -4.79
CA ALA A 3 23.55 5.56 -3.75
C ALA A 3 23.87 6.94 -4.37
N ASN A 4 24.65 6.97 -5.43
CA ASN A 4 24.99 8.23 -6.10
C ASN A 4 23.77 8.86 -6.79
N ILE A 5 22.92 8.04 -7.43
CA ILE A 5 21.69 8.51 -8.06
C ILE A 5 20.72 9.05 -7.00
N SER A 6 20.46 8.31 -5.92
CA SER A 6 19.62 8.75 -4.81
C SER A 6 20.12 10.06 -4.21
N GLN A 7 21.40 10.16 -3.91
CA GLN A 7 21.98 11.38 -3.34
C GLN A 7 21.88 12.57 -4.31
N LYS A 8 22.03 12.34 -5.60
CA LYS A 8 21.84 13.40 -6.61
C LYS A 8 20.39 13.90 -6.65
N ILE A 9 19.41 13.00 -6.55
CA ILE A 9 18.00 13.36 -6.52
C ILE A 9 17.71 14.15 -5.24
N VAL A 10 18.14 13.67 -4.07
CA VAL A 10 17.95 14.36 -2.79
C VAL A 10 18.63 15.74 -2.79
N TYR A 11 19.82 15.84 -3.35
CA TYR A 11 20.49 17.14 -3.51
C TYR A 11 19.65 18.12 -4.32
N ASN A 12 19.10 17.67 -5.46
CA ASN A 12 18.26 18.52 -6.29
C ASN A 12 16.98 18.92 -5.54
N LEU A 13 16.31 17.98 -4.88
CA LEU A 13 15.11 18.25 -4.09
C LEU A 13 15.37 19.28 -2.97
N ARG A 14 16.47 19.15 -2.25
CA ARG A 14 16.87 20.12 -1.21
C ARG A 14 17.14 21.52 -1.79
N ARG A 15 17.78 21.56 -2.96
CA ARG A 15 18.02 22.83 -3.66
C ARG A 15 16.71 23.47 -4.06
N ASP A 16 15.83 22.73 -4.72
CA ASP A 16 14.55 23.22 -5.21
C ASP A 16 13.63 23.67 -4.05
N MET A 17 13.67 22.90 -2.94
CA MET A 17 12.98 23.29 -1.70
C MET A 17 13.52 24.59 -1.12
N LYS A 18 14.84 24.74 -1.05
CA LYS A 18 15.47 25.98 -0.58
C LYS A 18 15.09 27.17 -1.44
N GLU A 19 15.13 27.03 -2.77
CA GLU A 19 14.69 28.07 -3.69
C GLU A 19 13.22 28.41 -3.52
N LYS A 20 12.37 27.41 -3.32
CA LYS A 20 10.94 27.61 -3.06
C LYS A 20 10.71 28.37 -1.76
N MET A 21 11.37 27.96 -0.67
CA MET A 21 11.28 28.66 0.61
C MET A 21 11.68 30.12 0.52
N GLN A 22 12.74 30.45 -0.22
CA GLN A 22 13.16 31.86 -0.42
C GLN A 22 12.15 32.72 -1.18
N ARG A 23 11.26 32.11 -1.95
CA ARG A 23 10.23 32.81 -2.76
C ARG A 23 8.86 32.83 -2.09
N LEU A 24 8.68 32.17 -0.94
CA LEU A 24 7.42 32.20 -0.21
C LEU A 24 7.21 33.58 0.43
N PRO A 25 5.96 34.08 0.45
CA PRO A 25 5.63 35.30 1.13
C PRO A 25 5.79 35.17 2.66
N ILE A 26 6.05 36.28 3.33
CA ILE A 26 6.24 36.31 4.79
C ILE A 26 5.02 35.77 5.52
N GLU A 27 3.82 36.03 5.00
CA GLU A 27 2.56 35.52 5.52
C GLU A 27 2.55 33.99 5.68
N TYR A 28 3.23 33.25 4.81
CA TYR A 28 3.37 31.79 4.95
C TYR A 28 4.14 31.41 6.21
N TYR A 29 5.18 32.16 6.54
CA TYR A 29 5.99 31.92 7.73
C TYR A 29 5.29 32.33 9.02
N ASP A 30 4.40 33.31 8.95
CA ASP A 30 3.56 33.73 10.07
C ASP A 30 2.46 32.71 10.40
N MET A 31 1.97 32.00 9.38
CA MET A 31 0.90 30.99 9.52
C MET A 31 1.41 29.59 9.88
N HIS A 32 2.71 29.33 9.73
CA HIS A 32 3.30 28.00 9.97
C HIS A 32 4.42 28.09 11.01
N SER A 33 4.47 27.12 11.92
CA SER A 33 5.55 27.11 12.90
C SER A 33 6.92 26.85 12.24
N ASN A 34 7.93 27.55 12.71
CA ASN A 34 9.31 27.34 12.25
C ASN A 34 9.76 25.88 12.41
N GLY A 35 9.28 25.21 13.47
CA GLY A 35 9.55 23.80 13.72
C GLY A 35 8.96 22.88 12.64
N ASP A 36 7.73 23.14 12.17
CA ASP A 36 7.09 22.36 11.09
C ASP A 36 7.85 22.55 9.76
N ILE A 37 8.19 23.79 9.42
CA ILE A 37 8.96 24.09 8.22
C ILE A 37 10.34 23.40 8.25
N MET A 38 11.04 23.47 9.38
CA MET A 38 12.34 22.83 9.54
C MET A 38 12.24 21.30 9.55
N SER A 39 11.19 20.73 10.16
CA SER A 39 10.95 19.30 10.14
C SER A 39 10.77 18.77 8.71
N ARG A 40 9.98 19.47 7.89
CA ARG A 40 9.81 19.13 6.48
C ARG A 40 11.10 19.29 5.68
N ALA A 41 11.86 20.37 5.94
CA ALA A 41 13.10 20.65 5.22
C ALA A 41 14.23 19.66 5.54
N VAL A 42 14.25 19.09 6.72
CA VAL A 42 15.32 18.19 7.18
C VAL A 42 14.81 16.76 7.29
N ASN A 43 13.87 16.49 8.21
CA ASN A 43 13.45 15.13 8.54
C ASN A 43 12.72 14.44 7.36
N ASP A 44 11.78 15.15 6.71
CA ASP A 44 11.04 14.56 5.60
C ASP A 44 11.94 14.34 4.39
N MET A 45 12.88 15.27 4.14
CA MET A 45 13.86 15.09 3.08
C MET A 45 14.83 13.93 3.33
N ASP A 46 15.23 13.69 4.57
CA ASP A 46 16.07 12.56 4.94
C ASP A 46 15.30 11.25 4.81
N ASN A 47 14.02 11.22 5.23
CA ASN A 47 13.13 10.08 5.05
C ASN A 47 12.91 9.75 3.57
N ILE A 48 12.67 10.76 2.73
CA ILE A 48 12.56 10.59 1.27
C ILE A 48 13.87 10.02 0.72
N GLY A 49 15.00 10.56 1.14
CA GLY A 49 16.32 10.10 0.69
C GLY A 49 16.59 8.65 1.03
N GLY A 50 16.33 8.24 2.26
CA GLY A 50 16.48 6.86 2.73
C GLY A 50 15.54 5.89 2.01
N THR A 51 14.26 6.25 1.91
CA THR A 51 13.25 5.45 1.21
C THR A 51 13.57 5.31 -0.28
N LEU A 52 14.00 6.40 -0.94
CA LEU A 52 14.38 6.37 -2.35
C LEU A 52 15.58 5.46 -2.59
N GLN A 53 16.60 5.56 -1.74
CA GLN A 53 17.81 4.71 -1.84
C GLN A 53 17.45 3.23 -1.66
N GLN A 54 16.63 2.90 -0.67
CA GLN A 54 16.19 1.53 -0.43
C GLN A 54 15.33 1.00 -1.58
N SER A 55 14.36 1.79 -2.04
CA SER A 55 13.45 1.41 -3.12
C SER A 55 14.17 1.20 -4.45
N LEU A 56 15.12 2.07 -4.80
CA LEU A 56 15.93 1.92 -6.01
C LEU A 56 16.82 0.67 -5.93
N ALA A 57 17.45 0.41 -4.79
CA ALA A 57 18.25 -0.77 -4.59
C ALA A 57 17.39 -2.04 -4.71
N GLN A 58 16.22 -2.07 -4.07
CA GLN A 58 15.28 -3.17 -4.14
C GLN A 58 14.79 -3.41 -5.57
N LEU A 59 14.47 -2.35 -6.32
CA LEU A 59 14.00 -2.45 -7.70
C LEU A 59 15.05 -3.12 -8.59
N VAL A 60 16.31 -2.65 -8.51
CA VAL A 60 17.40 -3.24 -9.31
C VAL A 60 17.64 -4.70 -8.91
N THR A 61 17.69 -5.00 -7.62
CA THR A 61 17.86 -6.38 -7.14
C THR A 61 16.73 -7.27 -7.65
N SER A 62 15.48 -6.80 -7.58
CA SER A 62 14.32 -7.56 -8.06
C SER A 62 14.38 -7.83 -9.56
N VAL A 63 14.75 -6.82 -10.37
CA VAL A 63 14.89 -6.97 -11.83
C VAL A 63 16.01 -7.95 -12.17
N VAL A 64 17.19 -7.80 -11.57
CA VAL A 64 18.32 -8.70 -11.81
C VAL A 64 17.99 -10.13 -11.39
N THR A 65 17.38 -10.31 -10.22
CA THR A 65 16.96 -11.63 -9.73
C THR A 65 15.91 -12.24 -10.66
N PHE A 66 14.91 -11.47 -11.07
CA PHE A 66 13.86 -11.96 -11.98
C PHE A 66 14.45 -12.42 -13.31
N ILE A 67 15.31 -11.60 -13.93
CA ILE A 67 15.98 -11.95 -15.19
C ILE A 67 16.88 -13.18 -15.00
N GLY A 68 17.70 -13.21 -13.95
CA GLY A 68 18.61 -14.30 -13.64
C GLY A 68 17.87 -15.62 -13.43
N VAL A 69 16.82 -15.63 -12.60
CA VAL A 69 15.99 -16.81 -12.34
C VAL A 69 15.27 -17.27 -13.61
N PHE A 70 14.74 -16.33 -14.41
CA PHE A 70 14.04 -16.67 -15.66
C PHE A 70 14.96 -17.39 -16.65
N PHE A 71 16.15 -16.84 -16.89
CA PHE A 71 17.12 -17.50 -17.81
C PHE A 71 17.60 -18.83 -17.24
N MET A 72 17.83 -18.92 -15.93
CA MET A 72 18.23 -20.16 -15.28
C MET A 72 17.16 -21.25 -15.42
N MET A 73 15.89 -20.90 -15.22
CA MET A 73 14.77 -21.82 -15.45
C MET A 73 14.68 -22.29 -16.90
N LEU A 74 14.86 -21.40 -17.86
CA LEU A 74 14.89 -21.75 -19.29
C LEU A 74 16.03 -22.72 -19.63
N SER A 75 17.19 -22.55 -19.03
CA SER A 75 18.36 -23.42 -19.27
C SER A 75 18.15 -24.83 -18.69
N ILE A 76 17.38 -24.97 -17.61
CA ILE A 76 17.09 -26.27 -16.99
C ILE A 76 15.97 -26.98 -17.77
N SER A 77 14.84 -26.31 -17.96
CA SER A 77 13.70 -26.89 -18.69
C SER A 77 12.71 -25.81 -19.14
N TRP A 78 12.58 -25.63 -20.46
CA TRP A 78 11.62 -24.69 -21.03
C TRP A 78 10.16 -25.05 -20.71
N LYS A 79 9.85 -26.37 -20.57
CA LYS A 79 8.50 -26.84 -20.23
C LYS A 79 8.10 -26.42 -18.81
N MET A 80 9.03 -26.53 -17.85
CA MET A 80 8.81 -26.11 -16.47
C MET A 80 8.67 -24.58 -16.36
N THR A 81 9.45 -23.86 -17.14
CA THR A 81 9.36 -22.40 -17.24
C THR A 81 7.99 -21.96 -17.75
N LEU A 82 7.41 -22.69 -18.71
CA LEU A 82 6.08 -22.39 -19.24
C LEU A 82 5.00 -22.55 -18.17
N ILE A 83 5.06 -23.60 -17.35
CA ILE A 83 4.14 -23.78 -16.21
C ILE A 83 4.25 -22.59 -15.23
N ALA A 84 5.46 -22.21 -14.87
CA ALA A 84 5.68 -21.06 -13.98
C ALA A 84 5.16 -19.77 -14.61
N CYS A 85 5.36 -19.55 -15.92
CA CYS A 85 4.87 -18.38 -16.64
C CYS A 85 3.33 -18.29 -16.69
N VAL A 86 2.61 -19.40 -16.59
CA VAL A 86 1.13 -19.39 -16.55
C VAL A 86 0.60 -19.00 -15.17
N THR A 87 1.31 -19.34 -14.10
CA THR A 87 0.87 -19.00 -12.73
C THR A 87 0.93 -17.50 -12.44
N ILE A 88 1.86 -16.77 -13.07
CA ILE A 88 2.02 -15.32 -12.87
C ILE A 88 0.79 -14.53 -13.37
N PRO A 89 0.36 -14.64 -14.65
CA PRO A 89 -0.81 -13.90 -15.11
C PRO A 89 -2.10 -14.32 -14.41
N LEU A 90 -2.22 -15.59 -14.01
CA LEU A 90 -3.37 -16.06 -13.23
C LEU A 90 -3.45 -15.38 -11.85
N SER A 91 -2.30 -15.25 -11.19
CA SER A 91 -2.19 -14.50 -9.92
C SER A 91 -2.54 -13.03 -10.10
N LEU A 92 -2.00 -12.38 -11.13
CA LEU A 92 -2.30 -10.99 -11.45
C LEU A 92 -3.79 -10.78 -11.76
N PHE A 93 -4.42 -11.71 -12.47
CA PHE A 93 -5.85 -11.65 -12.77
C PHE A 93 -6.71 -11.62 -11.50
N ILE A 94 -6.39 -12.47 -10.50
CA ILE A 94 -7.10 -12.45 -9.21
C ILE A 94 -6.98 -11.09 -8.53
N VAL A 95 -5.76 -10.56 -8.46
CA VAL A 95 -5.54 -9.24 -7.84
C VAL A 95 -6.31 -8.15 -8.59
N MET A 96 -6.28 -8.15 -9.93
CA MET A 96 -7.00 -7.18 -10.76
C MET A 96 -8.52 -7.23 -10.58
N VAL A 97 -9.08 -8.39 -10.24
CA VAL A 97 -10.53 -8.55 -10.00
C VAL A 97 -10.92 -8.17 -8.57
N ILE A 98 -10.11 -8.57 -7.59
CA ILE A 98 -10.46 -8.40 -6.17
C ILE A 98 -10.08 -6.99 -5.66
N ALA A 99 -8.91 -6.47 -6.02
CA ALA A 99 -8.42 -5.22 -5.47
C ALA A 99 -9.34 -4.01 -5.73
N PRO A 100 -9.90 -3.78 -6.94
CA PRO A 100 -10.81 -2.65 -7.17
C PRO A 100 -12.10 -2.76 -6.37
N LYS A 101 -12.62 -4.00 -6.17
CA LYS A 101 -13.83 -4.24 -5.38
C LYS A 101 -13.59 -3.92 -3.90
N SER A 102 -12.45 -4.35 -3.38
CA SER A 102 -12.03 -4.06 -2.01
C SER A 102 -11.83 -2.55 -1.80
N GLN A 103 -11.18 -1.88 -2.75
CA GLN A 103 -10.85 -0.46 -2.65
C GLN A 103 -12.09 0.43 -2.51
N LYS A 104 -13.20 0.09 -3.17
CA LYS A 104 -14.48 0.81 -3.01
C LYS A 104 -14.97 0.78 -1.56
N HIS A 105 -14.85 -0.35 -0.89
CA HIS A 105 -15.26 -0.50 0.50
C HIS A 105 -14.27 0.17 1.46
N PHE A 106 -12.97 0.11 1.18
CA PHE A 106 -11.97 0.87 1.94
C PHE A 106 -12.19 2.39 1.86
N ALA A 107 -12.56 2.90 0.69
CA ALA A 107 -12.88 4.32 0.54
C ALA A 107 -14.13 4.71 1.35
N ALA A 108 -15.17 3.87 1.37
CA ALA A 108 -16.35 4.06 2.21
C ALA A 108 -15.99 4.00 3.71
N GLN A 109 -15.17 3.03 4.11
CA GLN A 109 -14.67 2.90 5.48
C GLN A 109 -13.92 4.17 5.93
N GLN A 110 -13.00 4.69 5.10
CA GLN A 110 -12.25 5.92 5.44
C GLN A 110 -13.17 7.14 5.55
N LYS A 111 -14.19 7.21 4.68
CA LYS A 111 -15.19 8.30 4.76
C LYS A 111 -15.97 8.24 6.08
N SER A 112 -16.51 7.08 6.44
CA SER A 112 -17.26 6.92 7.71
C SER A 112 -16.36 7.14 8.93
N LEU A 113 -15.09 6.69 8.88
CA LEU A 113 -14.12 6.97 9.95
C LEU A 113 -13.88 8.47 10.14
N GLY A 114 -13.77 9.21 9.03
CA GLY A 114 -13.64 10.67 9.09
C GLY A 114 -14.86 11.35 9.73
N ILE A 115 -16.09 10.88 9.40
CA ILE A 115 -17.31 11.40 10.01
C ILE A 115 -17.36 11.08 11.51
N LEU A 116 -17.04 9.85 11.90
CA LEU A 116 -16.98 9.45 13.32
C LEU A 116 -15.98 10.29 14.11
N ASN A 117 -14.79 10.51 13.55
CA ASN A 117 -13.78 11.34 14.21
C ASN A 117 -14.27 12.80 14.41
N ASN A 118 -14.91 13.37 13.38
CA ASN A 118 -15.49 14.70 13.48
C ASN A 118 -16.60 14.75 14.54
N GLN A 119 -17.49 13.75 14.60
CA GLN A 119 -18.54 13.66 15.62
C GLN A 119 -17.95 13.58 17.04
N VAL A 120 -16.89 12.77 17.22
CA VAL A 120 -16.21 12.67 18.53
C VAL A 120 -15.60 14.03 18.90
N GLU A 121 -14.93 14.70 17.98
CA GLU A 121 -14.33 16.02 18.22
C GLU A 121 -15.40 17.08 18.57
N GLU A 122 -16.49 17.12 17.79
CA GLU A 122 -17.60 18.04 18.00
C GLU A 122 -18.31 17.78 19.36
N ASN A 123 -18.58 16.52 19.67
CA ASN A 123 -19.20 16.11 20.93
C ASN A 123 -18.30 16.43 22.13
N TYR A 124 -17.00 16.25 22.00
CA TYR A 124 -16.06 16.58 23.05
C TYR A 124 -15.98 18.10 23.27
N ALA A 125 -15.86 18.87 22.20
CA ALA A 125 -15.82 20.33 22.27
C ALA A 125 -17.15 20.92 22.76
N GLY A 126 -18.30 20.35 22.35
CA GLY A 126 -19.65 20.80 22.71
C GLY A 126 -20.26 20.12 23.94
N HIS A 127 -19.50 19.32 24.69
CA HIS A 127 -20.03 18.47 25.77
C HIS A 127 -20.90 19.20 26.81
N THR A 128 -20.46 20.39 27.23
CA THR A 128 -21.23 21.21 28.19
C THR A 128 -22.58 21.65 27.62
N VAL A 129 -22.62 21.99 26.34
CA VAL A 129 -23.85 22.42 25.64
C VAL A 129 -24.78 21.24 25.50
N LEU A 130 -24.30 20.09 25.08
CA LEU A 130 -25.06 18.84 24.94
C LEU A 130 -25.74 18.46 26.25
N LYS A 131 -25.01 18.51 27.36
CA LYS A 131 -25.58 18.26 28.71
C LYS A 131 -26.61 19.28 29.13
N THR A 132 -26.41 20.53 28.79
CA THR A 132 -27.37 21.61 29.17
C THR A 132 -28.71 21.43 28.44
N PHE A 133 -28.69 20.90 27.21
CA PHE A 133 -29.89 20.70 26.40
C PHE A 133 -30.43 19.26 26.44
N ASN A 134 -29.87 18.35 27.26
CA ASN A 134 -30.23 16.91 27.34
C ASN A 134 -30.25 16.23 25.94
N LYS A 135 -29.19 16.44 25.15
CA LYS A 135 -29.06 15.94 23.79
C LYS A 135 -28.12 14.72 23.66
N GLU A 136 -27.77 14.08 24.77
CA GLU A 136 -26.86 12.94 24.79
C GLU A 136 -27.42 11.75 24.00
N ASP A 137 -28.71 11.43 24.18
CA ASP A 137 -29.34 10.29 23.49
C ASP A 137 -29.39 10.49 21.99
N ASP A 138 -29.73 11.70 21.52
CA ASP A 138 -29.72 12.04 20.09
C ASP A 138 -28.32 11.89 19.47
N MET A 139 -27.27 12.25 20.23
CA MET A 139 -25.90 12.13 19.77
C MET A 139 -25.41 10.68 19.74
N ILE A 140 -25.84 9.87 20.71
CA ILE A 140 -25.54 8.42 20.73
C ILE A 140 -26.19 7.76 19.53
N GLU A 141 -27.46 8.06 19.23
CA GLU A 141 -28.15 7.51 18.06
C GLU A 141 -27.45 7.86 16.74
N GLN A 142 -27.05 9.13 16.55
CA GLN A 142 -26.30 9.55 15.38
C GLN A 142 -24.94 8.85 15.26
N PHE A 143 -24.24 8.67 16.38
CA PHE A 143 -22.98 7.96 16.41
C PHE A 143 -23.15 6.49 16.06
N GLU A 144 -24.19 5.83 16.60
CA GLU A 144 -24.46 4.42 16.31
C GLU A 144 -24.81 4.20 14.83
N GLU A 145 -25.58 5.11 14.21
CA GLU A 145 -25.89 5.03 12.78
C GLU A 145 -24.62 5.08 11.92
N GLU A 146 -23.71 6.02 12.19
CA GLU A 146 -22.47 6.12 11.41
C GLU A 146 -21.49 5.00 11.76
N ASN A 147 -21.47 4.53 13.01
CA ASN A 147 -20.67 3.39 13.44
C ASN A 147 -21.12 2.09 12.73
N GLU A 148 -22.44 1.90 12.54
CA GLU A 148 -22.94 0.77 11.75
C GLU A 148 -22.53 0.89 10.29
N ARG A 149 -22.56 2.09 9.68
CA ARG A 149 -22.05 2.32 8.32
C ARG A 149 -20.54 1.99 8.22
N TYR A 150 -19.78 2.43 9.21
CA TYR A 150 -18.36 2.10 9.31
C TYR A 150 -18.14 0.59 9.43
N TYR A 151 -18.88 -0.08 10.29
CA TYR A 151 -18.84 -1.54 10.44
C TYR A 151 -19.13 -2.25 9.12
N GLN A 152 -20.23 -1.88 8.44
CA GLN A 152 -20.62 -2.49 7.17
C GLN A 152 -19.58 -2.28 6.06
N ALA A 153 -18.95 -1.13 6.01
CA ALA A 153 -17.86 -0.86 5.07
C ALA A 153 -16.60 -1.64 5.42
N SER A 154 -16.24 -1.66 6.70
CA SER A 154 -15.02 -2.29 7.21
C SER A 154 -15.01 -3.78 7.01
N TRP A 155 -16.06 -4.50 7.44
CA TRP A 155 -16.08 -5.95 7.30
C TRP A 155 -16.07 -6.39 5.84
N LYS A 156 -16.79 -5.67 4.95
CA LYS A 156 -16.76 -5.94 3.50
C LYS A 156 -15.38 -5.69 2.89
N ALA A 157 -14.74 -4.58 3.27
CA ALA A 157 -13.38 -4.28 2.84
C ALA A 157 -12.39 -5.38 3.27
N GLN A 158 -12.44 -5.76 4.55
CA GLN A 158 -11.55 -6.77 5.12
C GLN A 158 -11.84 -8.16 4.54
N PHE A 159 -13.10 -8.57 4.41
CA PHE A 159 -13.47 -9.86 3.85
C PHE A 159 -13.00 -9.97 2.39
N ILE A 160 -13.34 -9.00 1.54
CA ILE A 160 -12.98 -9.04 0.12
C ILE A 160 -11.46 -9.01 -0.07
N SER A 161 -10.73 -8.12 0.64
CA SER A 161 -9.28 -8.07 0.56
C SER A 161 -8.62 -9.33 1.14
N GLY A 162 -9.20 -9.88 2.21
CA GLY A 162 -8.73 -11.11 2.84
C GLY A 162 -8.80 -12.35 1.94
N LEU A 163 -9.67 -12.35 0.92
CA LEU A 163 -9.73 -13.44 -0.07
C LEU A 163 -8.51 -13.50 -0.99
N ILE A 164 -7.76 -12.40 -1.14
CA ILE A 164 -6.57 -12.38 -2.02
C ILE A 164 -5.57 -13.47 -1.61
N MET A 165 -5.21 -13.54 -0.34
CA MET A 165 -4.20 -14.50 0.13
C MET A 165 -4.61 -15.97 -0.04
N PRO A 166 -5.83 -16.42 0.35
CA PRO A 166 -6.29 -17.77 0.06
C PRO A 166 -6.29 -18.13 -1.43
N PHE A 167 -6.74 -17.22 -2.30
CA PHE A 167 -6.72 -17.48 -3.74
C PHE A 167 -5.29 -17.54 -4.29
N MET A 168 -4.39 -16.69 -3.83
CA MET A 168 -2.98 -16.73 -4.20
C MET A 168 -2.33 -18.06 -3.77
N ASN A 169 -2.61 -18.51 -2.54
CA ASN A 169 -2.13 -19.80 -2.05
C ASN A 169 -2.72 -20.98 -2.84
N LEU A 170 -4.00 -20.90 -3.22
CA LEU A 170 -4.63 -21.91 -4.07
C LEU A 170 -3.93 -22.03 -5.43
N ILE A 171 -3.68 -20.89 -6.12
CA ILE A 171 -2.97 -20.89 -7.40
C ILE A 171 -1.56 -21.47 -7.24
N LYS A 172 -0.84 -21.03 -6.20
CA LYS A 172 0.49 -21.52 -5.90
C LYS A 172 0.47 -23.06 -5.72
N ASN A 173 -0.41 -23.57 -4.88
CA ASN A 173 -0.49 -24.99 -4.59
C ASN A 173 -0.87 -25.81 -5.85
N ILE A 174 -1.79 -25.31 -6.66
CA ILE A 174 -2.12 -25.91 -7.95
C ILE A 174 -0.89 -25.92 -8.87
N GLY A 175 -0.17 -24.80 -8.96
CA GLY A 175 1.07 -24.68 -9.71
C GLY A 175 2.13 -25.69 -9.25
N ASP A 176 2.32 -25.81 -7.93
CA ASP A 176 3.27 -26.75 -7.32
C ASP A 176 2.90 -28.23 -7.64
N VAL A 177 1.61 -28.56 -7.65
CA VAL A 177 1.13 -29.90 -8.03
C VAL A 177 1.43 -30.17 -9.51
N PHE A 178 1.08 -29.26 -10.42
CA PHE A 178 1.39 -29.42 -11.84
C PHE A 178 2.89 -29.52 -12.10
N PHE A 179 3.68 -28.70 -11.41
CA PHE A 179 5.13 -28.73 -11.48
C PHE A 179 5.68 -30.10 -11.02
N SER A 180 5.20 -30.63 -9.89
CA SER A 180 5.62 -31.93 -9.34
C SER A 180 5.27 -33.09 -10.27
N ILE A 181 4.07 -33.08 -10.85
CA ILE A 181 3.65 -34.06 -11.86
C ILE A 181 4.56 -33.99 -13.10
N ALA A 182 4.83 -32.79 -13.60
CA ALA A 182 5.67 -32.59 -14.78
C ALA A 182 7.12 -33.05 -14.54
N VAL A 183 7.68 -32.78 -13.36
CA VAL A 183 9.01 -33.30 -12.94
C VAL A 183 8.99 -34.83 -12.87
N GLY A 184 7.97 -35.43 -12.22
CA GLY A 184 7.83 -36.88 -12.13
C GLY A 184 7.79 -37.55 -13.51
N PHE A 185 7.03 -36.98 -14.46
CA PHE A 185 6.99 -37.46 -15.84
C PHE A 185 8.34 -37.32 -16.57
N ALA A 186 9.00 -36.18 -16.42
CA ALA A 186 10.31 -35.92 -17.03
C ALA A 186 11.38 -36.90 -16.53
N VAL A 187 11.41 -37.18 -15.23
CA VAL A 187 12.32 -38.16 -14.65
C VAL A 187 12.00 -39.59 -15.09
N ALA A 188 10.70 -39.99 -15.12
CA ALA A 188 10.27 -41.33 -15.53
C ALA A 188 10.62 -41.62 -17.00
N HIS A 189 10.57 -40.63 -17.87
CA HIS A 189 10.89 -40.76 -19.30
C HIS A 189 12.35 -40.43 -19.66
N LYS A 190 13.24 -40.24 -18.67
CA LYS A 190 14.65 -39.85 -18.90
C LYS A 190 14.85 -38.70 -19.88
N THR A 191 13.91 -37.73 -19.87
CA THR A 191 13.96 -36.53 -20.73
C THR A 191 14.61 -35.32 -20.05
N MET A 192 15.18 -35.55 -18.90
CA MET A 192 16.11 -34.68 -18.20
C MET A 192 17.44 -35.36 -18.02
#